data_762bb072a0fb8fc47e784b0396a238aa
#
_entry.id   762bb072a0fb8fc47e784b0396a238aa
#
_cell.length_a   1.000
_cell.length_b   1.000
_cell.length_c   1.000
_cell.angle_alpha   90.00
_cell.angle_beta   90.00
_cell.angle_gamma   90.00
#
_symmetry.space_group_name_H-M   'P 1'
#
loop_
_entity.id
_entity.type
_entity.pdbx_description
1 polymer ?
#
loop_
_entity_poly.entity_id
_entity_poly.type
_entity_poly.pdbx_seq_one_letter_code
_entity_poly.pdbx_strand_id
1 'polypeptide(L)'
;MTTKKSLLSAMVLVLPLVLATALLAQTAPAIYTTKSNLALSGYDAVSYFKDGKPVVGNPAFTYKWMEAIWRFSSMENRDAFAKEPEKYAPQYGGYCAFGTSQGHLVPGDPQAWKVVDDKLYLNYNKDVQKYWLQDVPGNIQKADDNWPKLHQ
;
A
#
# COMPACT_ATOMS: atom_id res chain seq x y z
N MET A 1 6.89 -60.47 -60.48
CA MET A 1 7.67 -59.33 -59.85
C MET A 1 6.67 -58.43 -59.17
N THR A 2 6.51 -58.56 -57.86
CA THR A 2 5.57 -57.76 -57.04
C THR A 2 6.38 -56.93 -56.08
N THR A 3 6.43 -55.61 -56.34
CA THR A 3 7.09 -54.58 -55.53
C THR A 3 6.21 -54.23 -54.35
N LYS A 4 6.59 -54.62 -53.14
CA LYS A 4 5.97 -54.17 -51.89
C LYS A 4 6.39 -52.71 -51.61
N LYS A 5 5.44 -51.80 -51.66
CA LYS A 5 5.60 -50.42 -51.15
C LYS A 5 5.43 -50.40 -49.64
N SER A 6 6.53 -50.12 -48.94
CA SER A 6 6.54 -49.91 -47.50
C SER A 6 5.99 -48.50 -47.19
N LEU A 7 4.88 -48.45 -46.47
CA LEU A 7 4.33 -47.21 -45.93
C LEU A 7 4.99 -46.93 -44.59
N LEU A 8 5.92 -45.96 -44.53
CA LEU A 8 6.42 -45.42 -43.28
C LEU A 8 5.34 -44.48 -42.71
N SER A 9 4.72 -44.93 -41.62
CA SER A 9 3.79 -44.11 -40.84
C SER A 9 4.63 -43.18 -39.95
N ALA A 10 4.65 -41.88 -40.26
CA ALA A 10 5.28 -40.89 -39.42
C ALA A 10 4.34 -40.57 -38.25
N MET A 11 4.69 -41.04 -37.06
CA MET A 11 4.00 -40.73 -35.80
C MET A 11 4.41 -39.35 -35.35
N VAL A 12 3.54 -38.36 -35.58
CA VAL A 12 3.74 -36.98 -35.07
C VAL A 12 3.42 -36.98 -33.59
N LEU A 13 4.48 -36.86 -32.77
CA LEU A 13 4.36 -36.74 -31.32
C LEU A 13 3.97 -35.27 -31.02
N VAL A 14 2.68 -35.04 -30.79
CA VAL A 14 2.20 -33.72 -30.30
C VAL A 14 2.47 -33.63 -28.81
N LEU A 15 3.53 -32.95 -28.45
CA LEU A 15 3.85 -32.64 -27.06
C LEU A 15 2.90 -31.54 -26.58
N PRO A 16 2.07 -31.75 -25.53
CA PRO A 16 1.24 -30.68 -25.00
C PRO A 16 2.14 -29.64 -24.31
N LEU A 17 2.15 -28.43 -24.86
CA LEU A 17 2.77 -27.27 -24.24
C LEU A 17 1.93 -26.91 -23.03
N VAL A 18 2.31 -27.38 -21.84
CA VAL A 18 1.72 -26.95 -20.57
C VAL A 18 2.20 -25.53 -20.34
N LEU A 19 1.37 -24.54 -20.68
CA LEU A 19 1.55 -23.16 -20.24
C LEU A 19 1.36 -23.13 -18.72
N ALA A 20 2.46 -23.20 -17.99
CA ALA A 20 2.46 -22.87 -16.57
C ALA A 20 2.19 -21.35 -16.46
N THR A 21 0.93 -20.98 -16.24
CA THR A 21 0.58 -19.62 -15.81
C THR A 21 1.15 -19.44 -14.41
N ALA A 22 2.31 -18.78 -14.31
CA ALA A 22 2.82 -18.31 -13.05
C ALA A 22 1.77 -17.33 -12.48
N LEU A 23 1.07 -17.76 -11.44
CA LEU A 23 0.21 -16.89 -10.65
C LEU A 23 1.16 -15.93 -9.93
N LEU A 24 1.40 -14.75 -10.53
CA LEU A 24 2.14 -13.69 -9.86
C LEU A 24 1.30 -13.32 -8.63
N ALA A 25 1.81 -13.61 -7.45
CA ALA A 25 1.22 -13.14 -6.22
C ALA A 25 1.16 -11.61 -6.33
N GLN A 26 -0.06 -11.06 -6.37
CA GLN A 26 -0.27 -9.62 -6.50
C GLN A 26 0.05 -9.02 -5.15
N THR A 27 1.22 -8.38 -5.05
CA THR A 27 1.63 -7.64 -3.86
C THR A 27 0.77 -6.40 -3.69
N ALA A 28 0.54 -6.01 -2.45
CA ALA A 28 -0.25 -4.82 -2.17
C ALA A 28 0.47 -3.55 -2.64
N PRO A 29 -0.26 -2.51 -3.08
CA PRO A 29 0.34 -1.22 -3.41
C PRO A 29 1.08 -0.62 -2.21
N ALA A 30 2.17 0.10 -2.49
CA ALA A 30 2.95 0.79 -1.45
C ALA A 30 2.14 1.89 -0.73
N ILE A 31 1.13 2.46 -1.37
CA ILE A 31 0.19 3.41 -0.78
C ILE A 31 -1.22 2.83 -0.83
N TYR A 32 -1.88 2.76 0.33
CA TYR A 32 -3.30 2.46 0.38
C TYR A 32 -4.11 3.62 -0.20
N THR A 33 -4.98 3.33 -1.15
CA THR A 33 -5.87 4.32 -1.76
C THR A 33 -7.33 3.86 -1.74
N THR A 34 -8.23 4.83 -1.72
CA THR A 34 -9.65 4.59 -1.96
C THR A 34 -9.91 4.19 -3.42
N LYS A 35 -11.15 3.81 -3.73
CA LYS A 35 -11.59 3.53 -5.12
C LYS A 35 -11.37 4.73 -6.08
N SER A 36 -11.32 5.95 -5.56
CA SER A 36 -11.02 7.17 -6.33
C SER A 36 -9.52 7.48 -6.38
N ASN A 37 -8.66 6.53 -6.06
CA ASN A 37 -7.21 6.66 -6.01
C ASN A 37 -6.72 7.75 -5.03
N LEU A 38 -7.48 8.02 -3.98
CA LEU A 38 -7.11 8.98 -2.95
C LEU A 38 -6.30 8.30 -1.85
N ALA A 39 -5.08 8.77 -1.63
CA ALA A 39 -4.30 8.46 -0.45
C ALA A 39 -4.92 9.09 0.79
N LEU A 40 -4.72 8.48 1.96
CA LEU A 40 -5.18 8.97 3.26
C LEU A 40 -6.68 9.33 3.25
N SER A 41 -7.47 8.62 2.42
CA SER A 41 -8.91 8.88 2.21
C SER A 41 -9.24 10.34 1.88
N GLY A 42 -8.31 11.09 1.29
CA GLY A 42 -8.46 12.48 0.93
C GLY A 42 -8.23 13.49 2.07
N TYR A 43 -7.71 13.04 3.22
CA TYR A 43 -7.26 13.92 4.29
C TYR A 43 -5.89 14.52 3.99
N ASP A 44 -5.61 15.69 4.57
CA ASP A 44 -4.36 16.43 4.42
C ASP A 44 -3.27 15.83 5.33
N ALA A 45 -2.25 15.21 4.73
CA ALA A 45 -1.16 14.58 5.47
C ALA A 45 -0.34 15.57 6.30
N VAL A 46 -0.23 16.83 5.87
CA VAL A 46 0.54 17.87 6.55
C VAL A 46 -0.16 18.35 7.82
N SER A 47 -1.51 18.32 7.84
CA SER A 47 -2.31 18.82 8.96
C SER A 47 -2.05 18.08 10.27
N TYR A 48 -1.71 16.80 10.23
CA TYR A 48 -1.38 16.03 11.43
C TYR A 48 -0.17 16.56 12.18
N PHE A 49 0.80 17.10 11.45
CA PHE A 49 2.04 17.67 12.02
C PHE A 49 1.88 19.15 12.35
N LYS A 50 1.20 19.89 11.49
CA LYS A 50 1.08 21.36 11.61
C LYS A 50 -0.06 21.76 12.54
N ASP A 51 -1.21 21.11 12.42
CA ASP A 51 -2.44 21.46 13.13
C ASP A 51 -2.77 20.49 14.28
N GLY A 52 -2.05 19.36 14.38
CA GLY A 52 -2.28 18.30 15.38
C GLY A 52 -3.64 17.62 15.26
N LYS A 53 -4.23 17.59 14.07
CA LYS A 53 -5.54 16.97 13.81
C LYS A 53 -5.72 16.59 12.34
N PRO A 54 -6.58 15.60 12.04
CA PRO A 54 -6.98 15.31 10.68
C PRO A 54 -7.83 16.45 10.11
N VAL A 55 -7.48 16.92 8.92
CA VAL A 55 -8.24 17.93 8.16
C VAL A 55 -8.55 17.36 6.78
N VAL A 56 -9.80 17.48 6.35
CA VAL A 56 -10.20 17.05 5.01
C VAL A 56 -9.54 17.92 3.95
N GLY A 57 -8.90 17.32 2.96
CA GLY A 57 -8.28 18.03 1.85
C GLY A 57 -9.30 18.58 0.86
N ASN A 58 -8.94 19.67 0.21
CA ASN A 58 -9.71 20.28 -0.86
C ASN A 58 -9.29 19.69 -2.21
N PRO A 59 -10.22 19.27 -3.09
CA PRO A 59 -9.91 18.78 -4.43
C PRO A 59 -9.12 19.77 -5.30
N ALA A 60 -9.15 21.07 -5.00
CA ALA A 60 -8.38 22.09 -5.71
C ALA A 60 -6.86 22.01 -5.41
N PHE A 61 -6.46 21.44 -4.28
CA PHE A 61 -5.06 21.32 -3.87
C PHE A 61 -4.64 19.86 -3.83
N THR A 62 -4.14 19.36 -4.96
CA THR A 62 -3.73 17.96 -5.11
C THR A 62 -2.26 17.86 -5.50
N TYR A 63 -1.68 16.71 -5.17
CA TYR A 63 -0.36 16.30 -5.63
C TYR A 63 -0.36 14.80 -5.91
N LYS A 64 0.22 14.37 -7.04
CA LYS A 64 0.39 12.94 -7.34
C LYS A 64 1.75 12.48 -6.85
N TRP A 65 1.76 11.46 -5.97
CA TRP A 65 2.98 10.85 -5.47
C TRP A 65 2.77 9.35 -5.26
N MET A 66 3.74 8.54 -5.68
CA MET A 66 3.69 7.07 -5.63
C MET A 66 2.34 6.52 -6.18
N GLU A 67 1.98 6.96 -7.36
CA GLU A 67 0.75 6.58 -8.11
C GLU A 67 -0.58 6.92 -7.40
N ALA A 68 -0.55 7.56 -6.25
CA ALA A 68 -1.72 8.00 -5.48
C ALA A 68 -1.95 9.51 -5.60
N ILE A 69 -3.21 9.91 -5.47
CA ILE A 69 -3.62 11.33 -5.43
C ILE A 69 -3.73 11.75 -3.97
N TRP A 70 -2.95 12.74 -3.57
CA TRP A 70 -2.96 13.36 -2.25
C TRP A 70 -3.73 14.67 -2.32
N ARG A 71 -4.58 14.92 -1.31
CA ARG A 71 -5.35 16.17 -1.18
C ARG A 71 -4.89 16.95 0.04
N PHE A 72 -4.92 18.27 -0.08
CA PHE A 72 -4.44 19.18 0.98
C PHE A 72 -5.50 20.26 1.25
N SER A 73 -5.50 20.79 2.46
CA SER A 73 -6.43 21.84 2.88
C SER A 73 -6.03 23.22 2.35
N SER A 74 -4.75 23.40 1.97
CA SER A 74 -4.21 24.64 1.42
C SER A 74 -3.13 24.38 0.38
N MET A 75 -2.80 25.42 -0.37
CA MET A 75 -1.68 25.41 -1.32
C MET A 75 -0.34 25.24 -0.59
N GLU A 76 -0.17 25.90 0.56
CA GLU A 76 1.05 25.78 1.36
C GLU A 76 1.28 24.35 1.83
N ASN A 77 0.24 23.65 2.29
CA ASN A 77 0.37 22.25 2.72
C ASN A 77 0.69 21.33 1.55
N ARG A 78 0.06 21.55 0.38
CA ARG A 78 0.41 20.83 -0.85
C ARG A 78 1.88 21.02 -1.21
N ASP A 79 2.38 22.24 -1.18
CA ASP A 79 3.75 22.57 -1.56
C ASP A 79 4.76 22.02 -0.54
N ALA A 80 4.41 22.06 0.76
CA ALA A 80 5.21 21.41 1.81
C ALA A 80 5.32 19.90 1.61
N PHE A 81 4.21 19.23 1.29
CA PHE A 81 4.22 17.81 0.96
C PHE A 81 5.03 17.51 -0.30
N ALA A 82 4.83 18.27 -1.38
CA ALA A 82 5.55 18.07 -2.64
C ALA A 82 7.07 18.17 -2.47
N LYS A 83 7.53 19.00 -1.54
CA LYS A 83 8.95 19.17 -1.22
C LYS A 83 9.52 18.02 -0.40
N GLU A 84 8.76 17.48 0.56
CA GLU A 84 9.21 16.43 1.49
C GLU A 84 8.10 15.38 1.72
N PRO A 85 7.67 14.64 0.68
CA PRO A 85 6.51 13.74 0.80
C PRO A 85 6.72 12.63 1.84
N GLU A 86 7.91 12.07 1.94
CA GLU A 86 8.23 11.00 2.89
C GLU A 86 8.13 11.45 4.36
N LYS A 87 8.32 12.76 4.62
CA LYS A 87 8.17 13.33 5.96
C LYS A 87 6.73 13.34 6.44
N TYR A 88 5.79 13.60 5.53
CA TYR A 88 4.37 13.80 5.86
C TYR A 88 3.48 12.59 5.57
N ALA A 89 3.90 11.74 4.64
CA ALA A 89 3.13 10.54 4.33
C ALA A 89 3.07 9.60 5.55
N PRO A 90 1.91 8.94 5.79
CA PRO A 90 1.82 7.98 6.88
C PRO A 90 2.74 6.79 6.63
N GLN A 91 3.29 6.25 7.71
CA GLN A 91 4.07 5.02 7.67
C GLN A 91 3.23 3.88 7.11
N TYR A 92 3.90 2.90 6.53
CA TYR A 92 3.26 1.73 5.90
C TYR A 92 2.23 2.12 4.84
N GLY A 93 2.50 3.21 4.09
CA GLY A 93 1.62 3.68 3.01
C GLY A 93 0.21 4.06 3.44
N GLY A 94 -0.06 4.27 4.72
CA GLY A 94 -1.40 4.54 5.24
C GLY A 94 -2.21 3.29 5.56
N TYR A 95 -1.60 2.09 5.50
CA TYR A 95 -2.18 0.88 6.08
C TYR A 95 -2.13 0.93 7.61
N CYS A 96 -2.98 0.12 8.25
CA CYS A 96 -3.04 0.00 9.70
C CYS A 96 -1.70 -0.48 10.28
N ALA A 97 -1.09 0.32 11.17
CA ALA A 97 0.19 0.01 11.79
C ALA A 97 0.12 -1.25 12.67
N PHE A 98 -0.97 -1.46 13.42
CA PHE A 98 -1.17 -2.68 14.19
C PHE A 98 -1.34 -3.89 13.27
N GLY A 99 -2.16 -3.79 12.21
CA GLY A 99 -2.29 -4.85 11.21
C GLY A 99 -0.95 -5.23 10.59
N THR A 100 -0.14 -4.24 10.19
CA THR A 100 1.19 -4.45 9.64
C THR A 100 2.12 -5.15 10.63
N SER A 101 2.05 -4.79 11.92
CA SER A 101 2.81 -5.47 12.98
C SER A 101 2.43 -6.95 13.15
N GLN A 102 1.21 -7.31 12.77
CA GLN A 102 0.71 -8.69 12.79
C GLN A 102 0.87 -9.41 11.43
N GLY A 103 1.50 -8.78 10.44
CA GLY A 103 1.71 -9.34 9.12
C GLY A 103 0.50 -9.23 8.18
N HIS A 104 -0.42 -8.31 8.43
CA HIS A 104 -1.62 -8.08 7.64
C HIS A 104 -1.73 -6.64 7.15
N LEU A 105 -2.14 -6.45 5.90
CA LEU A 105 -2.45 -5.14 5.34
C LEU A 105 -3.96 -4.92 5.32
N VAL A 106 -4.42 -3.99 6.14
CA VAL A 106 -5.79 -3.49 6.16
C VAL A 106 -5.77 -1.96 6.13
N PRO A 107 -6.85 -1.30 5.67
CA PRO A 107 -6.90 0.16 5.62
C PRO A 107 -6.61 0.82 6.96
N GLY A 108 -5.90 1.94 6.93
CA GLY A 108 -5.82 2.85 8.08
C GLY A 108 -6.96 3.87 8.05
N ASP A 109 -7.51 4.18 9.22
CA ASP A 109 -8.50 5.25 9.39
C ASP A 109 -7.79 6.57 9.69
N PRO A 110 -8.01 7.63 8.90
CA PRO A 110 -7.47 8.97 9.16
C PRO A 110 -7.78 9.52 10.56
N GLN A 111 -8.85 9.05 11.21
CA GLN A 111 -9.24 9.45 12.56
C GLN A 111 -8.53 8.65 13.67
N ALA A 112 -7.97 7.48 13.34
CA ALA A 112 -7.27 6.62 14.30
C ALA A 112 -5.74 6.74 14.11
N TRP A 113 -5.22 7.91 14.42
CA TRP A 113 -3.85 8.31 14.12
C TRP A 113 -3.02 8.63 15.37
N LYS A 114 -1.70 8.61 15.21
CA LYS A 114 -0.73 9.14 16.17
C LYS A 114 0.56 9.52 15.44
N VAL A 115 1.16 10.62 15.85
CA VAL A 115 2.54 10.98 15.49
C VAL A 115 3.47 10.51 16.60
N VAL A 116 4.49 9.75 16.25
CA VAL A 116 5.54 9.25 17.15
C VAL A 116 6.89 9.47 16.46
N ASP A 117 7.81 10.15 17.11
CA ASP A 117 9.15 10.44 16.57
C ASP A 117 9.08 11.05 15.14
N ASP A 118 8.25 12.09 14.98
CA ASP A 118 7.98 12.79 13.71
C ASP A 118 7.48 11.89 12.56
N LYS A 119 6.87 10.75 12.88
CA LYS A 119 6.25 9.85 11.91
C LYS A 119 4.77 9.65 12.20
N LEU A 120 3.96 9.71 11.14
CA LEU A 120 2.50 9.51 11.22
C LEU A 120 2.16 8.02 11.10
N TYR A 121 1.41 7.51 12.06
CA TYR A 121 0.88 6.14 12.07
C TYR A 121 -0.64 6.17 12.08
N LEU A 122 -1.26 5.31 11.27
CA LEU A 122 -2.70 5.09 11.26
C LEU A 122 -3.01 3.70 11.82
N ASN A 123 -4.21 3.55 12.37
CA ASN A 123 -4.76 2.25 12.74
C ASN A 123 -6.12 2.06 12.06
N TYR A 124 -6.61 0.82 12.02
CA TYR A 124 -7.86 0.47 11.34
C TYR A 124 -9.08 1.22 11.88
N ASN A 125 -9.13 1.41 13.20
CA ASN A 125 -10.10 2.21 13.93
C ASN A 125 -9.55 2.53 15.34
N LYS A 126 -10.33 3.27 16.13
CA LYS A 126 -9.95 3.65 17.50
C LYS A 126 -9.79 2.46 18.44
N ASP A 127 -10.54 1.38 18.27
CA ASP A 127 -10.43 0.21 19.12
C ASP A 127 -9.15 -0.58 18.83
N VAL A 128 -8.82 -0.76 17.56
CA VAL A 128 -7.54 -1.37 17.15
C VAL A 128 -6.35 -0.49 17.58
N GLN A 129 -6.50 0.83 17.54
CA GLN A 129 -5.47 1.75 18.02
C GLN A 129 -5.15 1.53 19.51
N LYS A 130 -6.12 1.17 20.35
CA LYS A 130 -5.88 0.87 21.77
C LYS A 130 -4.91 -0.31 21.95
N TYR A 131 -5.02 -1.34 21.12
CA TYR A 131 -4.06 -2.46 21.13
C TYR A 131 -2.66 -2.03 20.69
N TRP A 132 -2.57 -1.22 19.63
CA TRP A 132 -1.29 -0.68 19.17
C TRP A 132 -0.60 0.18 20.23
N LEU A 133 -1.38 0.97 20.98
CA LEU A 133 -0.88 1.86 22.04
C LEU A 133 -0.34 1.12 23.27
N GLN A 134 -0.64 -0.18 23.46
CA GLN A 134 -0.14 -0.97 24.59
C GLN A 134 1.39 -1.20 24.51
N ASP A 135 1.94 -1.27 23.30
CA ASP A 135 3.37 -1.43 23.05
C ASP A 135 3.74 -0.77 21.73
N VAL A 136 3.80 0.55 21.71
CA VAL A 136 4.11 1.33 20.49
C VAL A 136 5.49 0.96 19.93
N PRO A 137 6.58 0.93 20.70
CA PRO A 137 7.89 0.58 20.16
C PRO A 137 7.94 -0.85 19.58
N GLY A 138 7.40 -1.83 20.30
CA GLY A 138 7.38 -3.22 19.84
C GLY A 138 6.51 -3.43 18.61
N ASN A 139 5.36 -2.75 18.51
CA ASN A 139 4.52 -2.78 17.32
C ASN A 139 5.17 -2.11 16.12
N ILE A 140 5.87 -0.98 16.30
CA ILE A 140 6.64 -0.34 15.22
C ILE A 140 7.75 -1.27 14.74
N GLN A 141 8.54 -1.86 15.63
CA GLN A 141 9.60 -2.77 15.25
C GLN A 141 9.09 -3.94 14.41
N LYS A 142 8.02 -4.61 14.86
CA LYS A 142 7.40 -5.72 14.13
C LYS A 142 6.86 -5.27 12.76
N ALA A 143 6.25 -4.09 12.70
CA ALA A 143 5.72 -3.56 11.45
C ALA A 143 6.85 -3.22 10.47
N ASP A 144 7.94 -2.64 10.94
CA ASP A 144 9.14 -2.34 10.12
C ASP A 144 9.75 -3.63 9.54
N ASP A 145 9.79 -4.71 10.32
CA ASP A 145 10.29 -6.03 9.87
C ASP A 145 9.36 -6.70 8.85
N ASN A 146 8.06 -6.46 8.95
CA ASN A 146 7.04 -7.06 8.10
C ASN A 146 6.82 -6.27 6.81
N TRP A 147 6.86 -4.95 6.87
CA TRP A 147 6.49 -4.06 5.77
C TRP A 147 7.18 -4.38 4.44
N PRO A 148 8.51 -4.62 4.36
CA PRO A 148 9.17 -4.95 3.09
C PRO A 148 8.69 -6.25 2.44
N LYS A 149 8.02 -7.12 3.20
CA LYS A 149 7.51 -8.42 2.72
C LYS A 149 6.05 -8.35 2.27
N LEU A 150 5.32 -7.32 2.72
CA LEU A 150 3.87 -7.19 2.53
C LEU A 150 3.53 -6.33 1.32
N HIS A 151 4.41 -5.43 0.93
CA HIS A 151 4.26 -4.58 -0.25
C HIS A 151 5.48 -4.71 -1.16
N GLN A 152 5.29 -4.56 -2.45
CA GLN A 152 6.37 -4.48 -3.45
C GLN A 152 5.96 -3.52 -4.56
#